data_1fba8e84e4790d41e7dae879054387d1
#
_entry.id   1fba8e84e4790d41e7dae879054387d1
#
_cell.length_a   1.000
_cell.length_b   1.000
_cell.length_c   1.000
_cell.angle_alpha   90.00
_cell.angle_beta   90.00
_cell.angle_gamma   90.00
#
_symmetry.space_group_name_H-M   'P 1'
#
loop_
_entity.id
_entity.type
_entity.pdbx_description
1 polymer ?
#
loop_
_entity_poly.entity_id
_entity_poly.type
_entity_poly.pdbx_seq_one_letter_code
_entity_poly.pdbx_strand_id
1 'polypeptide(L)'
;MNENLLSTTLMSACIVLVGCATTSNPSVYDEGHSKAFNIAQAGGLYEVKDHIIPREEYESLKLTTSTATNTLLFNSSLGANMDLSSGLGLGLLTSVLEQPGTASRNSIIAWMPQNEANSAKEAQAKLVSQMKVAMEDTLKEMGLSYEVTNGNSERKVEFYFHNEEFGCPEYQQGMTNKDICYIATEIFEPRNAASPSFVSSAQNSYAFESNHKVYYHRFRVTPGRDSDVPTDQIYAAVSSKLPEWVYLYIASGQIKINDTTVTTPYLLEQGKAHLFIHPE
;
A
#
# COMPACT_ATOMS: atom_id res chain seq x y z
N MET A 1 -68.20 49.11 -8.64
CA MET A 1 -67.65 47.99 -9.42
C MET A 1 -66.15 48.26 -9.52
N ASN A 2 -65.40 47.69 -8.62
CA ASN A 2 -63.93 47.79 -8.58
C ASN A 2 -63.38 46.37 -8.48
N GLU A 3 -62.74 45.93 -9.56
CA GLU A 3 -62.03 44.67 -9.58
C GLU A 3 -60.56 44.86 -9.15
N ASN A 4 -60.21 44.31 -8.02
CA ASN A 4 -58.83 44.26 -7.54
C ASN A 4 -58.13 43.01 -8.08
N LEU A 5 -57.20 43.19 -9.01
CA LEU A 5 -56.27 42.14 -9.43
C LEU A 5 -55.18 42.01 -8.35
N LEU A 6 -55.18 40.86 -7.64
CA LEU A 6 -54.04 40.42 -6.81
C LEU A 6 -53.00 39.73 -7.71
N SER A 7 -51.89 40.42 -7.89
CA SER A 7 -50.69 39.86 -8.52
C SER A 7 -49.89 39.07 -7.48
N THR A 8 -49.91 37.74 -7.58
CA THR A 8 -49.12 36.88 -6.71
C THR A 8 -47.75 36.64 -7.34
N THR A 9 -46.74 37.32 -6.81
CA THR A 9 -45.34 37.12 -7.23
C THR A 9 -44.79 35.87 -6.56
N LEU A 10 -44.58 34.79 -7.34
CA LEU A 10 -43.93 33.57 -6.91
C LEU A 10 -42.44 33.82 -6.83
N MET A 11 -41.92 33.97 -5.60
CA MET A 11 -40.50 34.10 -5.34
C MET A 11 -39.87 32.69 -5.26
N SER A 12 -39.23 32.28 -6.36
CA SER A 12 -38.51 31.00 -6.45
C SER A 12 -37.22 31.13 -5.68
N ALA A 13 -37.17 30.57 -4.48
CA ALA A 13 -35.96 30.48 -3.66
C ALA A 13 -35.07 29.34 -4.22
N CYS A 14 -34.05 29.70 -4.99
CA CYS A 14 -32.96 28.76 -5.31
C CYS A 14 -32.13 28.47 -4.05
N ILE A 15 -32.39 27.35 -3.40
CA ILE A 15 -31.52 26.82 -2.35
C ILE A 15 -30.28 26.27 -3.03
N VAL A 16 -29.23 27.08 -3.05
CA VAL A 16 -27.88 26.61 -3.43
C VAL A 16 -27.38 25.76 -2.25
N LEU A 17 -27.47 24.44 -2.38
CA LEU A 17 -26.79 23.49 -1.49
C LEU A 17 -25.28 23.63 -1.74
N VAL A 18 -24.65 24.58 -1.06
CA VAL A 18 -23.20 24.59 -0.92
C VAL A 18 -22.84 23.39 -0.05
N GLY A 19 -22.52 22.26 -0.70
CA GLY A 19 -21.90 21.14 -0.04
C GLY A 19 -20.60 21.64 0.58
N CYS A 20 -20.53 21.69 1.92
CA CYS A 20 -19.29 21.88 2.63
C CYS A 20 -18.38 20.67 2.32
N ALA A 21 -17.58 20.79 1.25
CA ALA A 21 -16.38 20.00 1.12
C ALA A 21 -15.48 20.43 2.29
N THR A 22 -15.37 19.61 3.31
CA THR A 22 -14.34 19.77 4.34
C THR A 22 -13.01 19.55 3.63
N THR A 23 -12.43 20.62 3.11
CA THR A 23 -11.06 20.62 2.63
C THR A 23 -10.18 20.49 3.88
N SER A 24 -9.87 19.24 4.26
CA SER A 24 -8.75 19.02 5.16
C SER A 24 -7.52 19.60 4.49
N ASN A 25 -6.76 20.43 5.20
CA ASN A 25 -5.51 20.93 4.68
C ASN A 25 -4.65 19.73 4.25
N PRO A 26 -4.02 19.78 3.07
CA PRO A 26 -3.14 18.69 2.64
C PRO A 26 -2.03 18.50 3.68
N SER A 27 -1.69 17.26 3.96
CA SER A 27 -0.58 16.95 4.84
C SER A 27 0.70 17.60 4.32
N VAL A 28 1.44 18.24 5.21
CA VAL A 28 2.72 18.87 4.91
C VAL A 28 3.81 17.84 5.17
N TYR A 29 4.82 17.81 4.30
CA TYR A 29 6.00 16.95 4.50
C TYR A 29 6.77 17.41 5.75
N ASP A 30 7.02 16.48 6.65
CA ASP A 30 7.86 16.70 7.83
C ASP A 30 9.26 16.16 7.55
N GLU A 31 10.25 17.05 7.41
CA GLU A 31 11.63 16.70 7.16
C GLU A 31 12.30 15.99 8.35
N GLY A 32 11.72 16.07 9.53
CA GLY A 32 12.16 15.32 10.74
C GLY A 32 11.77 13.85 10.71
N HIS A 33 11.14 13.38 9.61
CA HIS A 33 10.68 12.01 9.47
C HIS A 33 11.03 11.40 8.12
N SER A 34 11.04 10.06 8.04
CA SER A 34 11.27 9.35 6.78
C SER A 34 10.17 9.61 5.75
N LYS A 35 10.48 9.40 4.46
CA LYS A 35 9.47 9.44 3.38
C LYS A 35 8.35 8.43 3.65
N ALA A 36 8.69 7.22 4.13
CA ALA A 36 7.72 6.19 4.47
C ALA A 36 6.75 6.65 5.55
N PHE A 37 7.25 7.28 6.61
CA PHE A 37 6.43 7.83 7.68
C PHE A 37 5.48 8.91 7.17
N ASN A 38 5.99 9.87 6.42
CA ASN A 38 5.18 10.97 5.88
C ASN A 38 4.02 10.45 5.01
N ILE A 39 4.28 9.49 4.13
CA ILE A 39 3.24 8.89 3.27
C ILE A 39 2.25 8.08 4.11
N ALA A 40 2.72 7.27 5.05
CA ALA A 40 1.87 6.44 5.91
C ALA A 40 0.96 7.30 6.78
N GLN A 41 1.49 8.36 7.41
CA GLN A 41 0.71 9.33 8.19
C GLN A 41 -0.36 10.03 7.33
N ALA A 42 0.02 10.53 6.16
CA ALA A 42 -0.91 11.14 5.23
C ALA A 42 -2.00 10.15 4.77
N GLY A 43 -1.64 8.86 4.64
CA GLY A 43 -2.54 7.76 4.32
C GLY A 43 -3.39 7.25 5.48
N GLY A 44 -3.33 7.89 6.65
CA GLY A 44 -4.17 7.56 7.81
C GLY A 44 -3.61 6.49 8.75
N LEU A 45 -2.37 6.02 8.54
CA LEU A 45 -1.69 5.09 9.43
C LEU A 45 -0.98 5.86 10.57
N TYR A 46 -1.76 6.51 11.43
CA TYR A 46 -1.24 7.40 12.49
C TYR A 46 -0.43 6.71 13.59
N GLU A 47 -0.46 5.39 13.66
CA GLU A 47 0.24 4.61 14.69
C GLU A 47 1.64 4.15 14.25
N VAL A 48 2.00 4.35 12.96
CA VAL A 48 3.34 4.02 12.47
C VAL A 48 4.40 4.84 13.19
N LYS A 49 5.58 4.24 13.35
CA LYS A 49 6.72 4.88 14.01
C LYS A 49 7.93 4.84 13.10
N ASP A 50 8.68 5.93 13.10
CA ASP A 50 10.02 5.97 12.55
C ASP A 50 11.07 5.53 13.59
N HIS A 51 12.19 5.07 13.07
CA HIS A 51 13.42 4.87 13.82
C HIS A 51 14.38 5.99 13.54
N ILE A 52 14.82 6.63 14.61
CA ILE A 52 15.90 7.60 14.53
C ILE A 52 17.20 6.83 14.77
N ILE A 53 18.11 6.89 13.81
CA ILE A 53 19.41 6.24 13.88
C ILE A 53 20.53 7.26 13.69
N PRO A 54 21.75 7.01 14.23
CA PRO A 54 22.89 7.86 14.01
C PRO A 54 23.12 8.12 12.51
N ARG A 55 23.46 9.36 12.17
CA ARG A 55 23.66 9.79 10.77
C ARG A 55 24.64 8.91 10.00
N GLU A 56 25.74 8.50 10.64
CA GLU A 56 26.75 7.65 10.02
C GLU A 56 26.17 6.27 9.63
N GLU A 57 25.34 5.69 10.49
CA GLU A 57 24.64 4.43 10.22
C GLU A 57 23.62 4.59 9.09
N TYR A 58 22.86 5.68 9.10
CA TYR A 58 21.91 5.99 8.04
C TYR A 58 22.60 6.16 6.67
N GLU A 59 23.75 6.84 6.63
CA GLU A 59 24.51 7.02 5.39
C GLU A 59 25.09 5.71 4.88
N SER A 60 25.53 4.81 5.76
CA SER A 60 25.94 3.47 5.38
C SER A 60 24.78 2.65 4.79
N LEU A 61 23.58 2.78 5.34
CA LEU A 61 22.37 2.17 4.80
C LEU A 61 21.94 2.82 3.47
N LYS A 62 22.10 4.13 3.30
CA LYS A 62 21.79 4.83 2.04
C LYS A 62 22.66 4.37 0.89
N LEU A 63 23.94 4.21 1.11
CA LEU A 63 24.85 3.64 0.11
C LEU A 63 24.41 2.22 -0.30
N THR A 64 23.85 1.51 0.65
CA THR A 64 23.31 0.17 0.45
C THR A 64 21.91 0.23 -0.15
N THR A 65 21.03 1.14 0.29
CA THR A 65 19.62 1.19 -0.14
C THR A 65 19.38 1.91 -1.46
N SER A 66 20.19 2.92 -1.86
CA SER A 66 20.00 3.56 -3.18
C SER A 66 20.34 2.63 -4.34
N THR A 67 21.26 1.69 -4.11
CA THR A 67 21.63 0.64 -5.09
C THR A 67 20.98 -0.70 -4.74
N ALA A 68 20.73 -0.96 -3.49
CA ALA A 68 20.37 -2.26 -2.95
C ALA A 68 18.90 -2.42 -2.56
N THR A 69 18.12 -1.36 -2.38
CA THR A 69 16.67 -1.56 -2.14
C THR A 69 16.01 -2.16 -3.38
N ASN A 70 16.46 -1.77 -4.58
CA ASN A 70 16.06 -2.44 -5.80
C ASN A 70 16.68 -3.84 -5.93
N THR A 71 17.86 -4.07 -5.33
CA THR A 71 18.61 -5.33 -5.40
C THR A 71 18.24 -6.27 -4.24
N LEU A 72 17.95 -5.75 -3.04
CA LEU A 72 17.61 -6.55 -1.86
C LEU A 72 16.25 -7.24 -1.99
N LEU A 73 15.27 -6.58 -2.59
CA LEU A 73 13.95 -7.16 -2.81
C LEU A 73 13.89 -8.04 -4.07
N PHE A 74 14.76 -7.78 -5.07
CA PHE A 74 14.71 -8.46 -6.37
C PHE A 74 15.82 -9.48 -6.64
N ASN A 75 16.94 -9.48 -5.89
CA ASN A 75 18.10 -10.31 -6.17
C ASN A 75 18.45 -11.31 -5.05
N SER A 76 17.49 -11.81 -4.31
CA SER A 76 17.76 -12.94 -3.40
C SER A 76 18.18 -14.23 -4.14
N SER A 77 18.05 -14.26 -5.48
CA SER A 77 18.51 -15.37 -6.33
C SER A 77 19.92 -15.19 -6.91
N LEU A 78 20.53 -14.02 -6.81
CA LEU A 78 21.87 -13.74 -7.31
C LEU A 78 22.74 -13.27 -6.14
N GLY A 79 23.51 -14.20 -5.56
CA GLY A 79 24.42 -13.97 -4.44
C GLY A 79 25.41 -12.80 -4.63
N ALA A 80 24.91 -11.60 -4.48
CA ALA A 80 25.74 -10.41 -4.37
C ALA A 80 26.16 -10.24 -2.90
N ASN A 81 27.38 -10.67 -2.62
CA ASN A 81 28.07 -10.39 -1.36
C ASN A 81 28.24 -8.89 -1.21
N MET A 82 27.39 -8.26 -0.43
CA MET A 82 27.63 -6.90 0.07
C MET A 82 28.19 -7.01 1.48
N ASP A 83 29.46 -6.60 1.61
CA ASP A 83 30.22 -6.62 2.87
C ASP A 83 29.75 -5.43 3.75
N LEU A 84 28.73 -5.66 4.57
CA LEU A 84 28.36 -4.79 5.69
C LEU A 84 29.15 -5.24 6.94
N SER A 85 30.47 -5.23 6.86
CA SER A 85 31.34 -5.68 7.94
C SER A 85 31.33 -4.74 9.19
N SER A 86 30.59 -3.65 9.18
CA SER A 86 30.37 -2.80 10.35
C SER A 86 29.09 -3.23 11.09
N GLY A 87 29.24 -4.19 11.98
CA GLY A 87 28.16 -4.88 12.69
C GLY A 87 27.28 -4.06 13.64
N LEU A 88 27.24 -2.73 13.55
CA LEU A 88 26.43 -1.88 14.43
C LEU A 88 25.02 -1.61 13.86
N GLY A 89 24.87 -1.37 12.55
CA GLY A 89 23.59 -1.04 11.94
C GLY A 89 22.58 -2.20 11.90
N LEU A 90 23.05 -3.45 11.82
CA LEU A 90 22.18 -4.63 11.82
C LEU A 90 21.52 -4.90 13.17
N GLY A 91 22.22 -4.63 14.28
CA GLY A 91 21.70 -4.82 15.63
C GLY A 91 20.50 -3.92 15.92
N LEU A 92 20.49 -2.72 15.39
CA LEU A 92 19.36 -1.79 15.50
C LEU A 92 18.18 -2.23 14.62
N LEU A 93 18.42 -2.67 13.39
CA LEU A 93 17.37 -3.14 12.49
C LEU A 93 16.73 -4.45 12.96
N THR A 94 17.44 -5.31 13.69
CA THR A 94 16.88 -6.55 14.26
C THR A 94 16.00 -6.30 15.50
N SER A 95 16.14 -5.15 16.17
CA SER A 95 15.28 -4.74 17.29
C SER A 95 13.97 -4.08 16.84
N VAL A 96 13.73 -4.01 15.57
CA VAL A 96 12.62 -3.29 14.97
C VAL A 96 11.31 -4.06 15.11
N LEU A 97 10.62 -3.66 15.89
CA LEU A 97 9.42 -2.94 16.18
C LEU A 97 8.22 -3.56 15.49
N GLU A 98 7.53 -4.36 16.24
CA GLU A 98 6.12 -4.58 15.98
C GLU A 98 5.43 -3.21 15.93
N GLN A 99 4.81 -2.91 14.78
CA GLN A 99 3.98 -1.73 14.66
C GLN A 99 2.66 -1.95 15.41
N PRO A 100 2.22 -1.00 16.22
CA PRO A 100 1.02 -1.16 17.02
C PRO A 100 -0.28 -1.04 16.20
N GLY A 101 -1.35 -1.61 16.71
CA GLY A 101 -2.72 -1.36 16.27
C GLY A 101 -2.97 -1.64 14.79
N THR A 102 -3.47 -0.66 14.06
CA THR A 102 -3.77 -0.75 12.62
C THR A 102 -2.52 -0.80 11.76
N ALA A 103 -1.41 -0.23 12.24
CA ALA A 103 -0.13 -0.31 11.58
C ALA A 103 0.49 -1.73 11.59
N SER A 104 -0.11 -2.69 12.28
CA SER A 104 0.25 -4.11 12.22
C SER A 104 -0.30 -4.86 10.99
N ARG A 105 -0.95 -4.16 10.04
CA ARG A 105 -1.63 -4.77 8.89
C ARG A 105 -1.19 -4.13 7.59
N ASN A 106 -0.93 -4.98 6.59
CA ASN A 106 -0.64 -4.49 5.24
C ASN A 106 -1.82 -3.69 4.69
N SER A 107 -1.52 -2.53 4.10
CA SER A 107 -2.52 -1.60 3.61
C SER A 107 -2.14 -1.01 2.25
N ILE A 108 -3.16 -0.69 1.45
CA ILE A 108 -3.01 0.12 0.25
C ILE A 108 -3.29 1.58 0.66
N ILE A 109 -2.44 2.48 0.22
CA ILE A 109 -2.61 3.92 0.32
C ILE A 109 -2.55 4.48 -1.09
N ALA A 110 -3.51 5.32 -1.49
CA ALA A 110 -3.48 5.88 -2.83
C ALA A 110 -4.18 7.23 -2.92
N TRP A 111 -3.70 8.08 -3.82
CA TRP A 111 -4.32 9.37 -4.15
C TRP A 111 -4.51 9.45 -5.67
N MET A 112 -5.57 8.77 -6.15
CA MET A 112 -5.92 8.78 -7.57
C MET A 112 -6.34 10.18 -8.01
N PRO A 113 -5.71 10.78 -9.03
CA PRO A 113 -6.14 12.06 -9.58
C PRO A 113 -7.61 12.03 -9.97
N GLN A 114 -8.37 13.12 -9.69
CA GLN A 114 -9.82 13.15 -9.98
C GLN A 114 -10.19 12.98 -11.45
N ASN A 115 -9.29 13.35 -12.36
CA ASN A 115 -9.50 13.15 -13.80
C ASN A 115 -9.41 11.68 -14.25
N GLU A 116 -8.99 10.78 -13.37
CA GLU A 116 -8.91 9.34 -13.65
C GLU A 116 -10.24 8.59 -13.49
N ALA A 117 -11.23 9.19 -12.82
CA ALA A 117 -12.57 8.63 -12.61
C ALA A 117 -13.61 9.73 -12.40
N ASN A 118 -14.89 9.44 -12.72
CA ASN A 118 -15.98 10.41 -12.59
C ASN A 118 -16.69 10.35 -11.23
N SER A 119 -16.41 9.33 -10.42
CA SER A 119 -17.02 9.13 -9.11
C SER A 119 -16.14 8.27 -8.20
N ALA A 120 -16.40 8.32 -6.89
CA ALA A 120 -15.71 7.46 -5.91
C ALA A 120 -15.89 5.96 -6.22
N LYS A 121 -17.09 5.57 -6.65
CA LYS A 121 -17.36 4.17 -7.05
C LYS A 121 -16.55 3.76 -8.29
N GLU A 122 -16.43 4.64 -9.28
CA GLU A 122 -15.60 4.38 -10.46
C GLU A 122 -14.12 4.34 -10.12
N ALA A 123 -13.65 5.24 -9.24
CA ALA A 123 -12.29 5.23 -8.73
C ALA A 123 -11.97 3.92 -7.99
N GLN A 124 -12.89 3.41 -7.16
CA GLN A 124 -12.77 2.12 -6.51
C GLN A 124 -12.64 0.99 -7.55
N ALA A 125 -13.55 0.92 -8.50
CA ALA A 125 -13.55 -0.11 -9.54
C ALA A 125 -12.26 -0.09 -10.37
N LYS A 126 -11.75 1.11 -10.68
CA LYS A 126 -10.49 1.30 -11.39
C LYS A 126 -9.29 0.78 -10.60
N LEU A 127 -9.16 1.15 -9.31
CA LEU A 127 -8.07 0.65 -8.48
C LEU A 127 -8.14 -0.86 -8.27
N VAL A 128 -9.35 -1.43 -8.08
CA VAL A 128 -9.53 -2.89 -8.01
C VAL A 128 -9.07 -3.57 -9.30
N SER A 129 -9.40 -3.00 -10.47
CA SER A 129 -8.97 -3.52 -11.77
C SER A 129 -7.45 -3.45 -11.95
N GLN A 130 -6.83 -2.34 -11.57
CA GLN A 130 -5.37 -2.17 -11.63
C GLN A 130 -4.64 -3.16 -10.71
N MET A 131 -5.13 -3.32 -9.48
CA MET A 131 -4.59 -4.33 -8.55
C MET A 131 -4.74 -5.74 -9.10
N LYS A 132 -5.89 -6.07 -9.69
CA LYS A 132 -6.13 -7.38 -10.31
C LYS A 132 -5.10 -7.65 -11.40
N VAL A 133 -4.93 -6.73 -12.34
CA VAL A 133 -3.95 -6.87 -13.45
C VAL A 133 -2.53 -7.01 -12.90
N ALA A 134 -2.14 -6.15 -11.94
CA ALA A 134 -0.81 -6.22 -11.36
C ALA A 134 -0.53 -7.56 -10.65
N MET A 135 -1.52 -8.11 -9.95
CA MET A 135 -1.43 -9.43 -9.32
C MET A 135 -1.32 -10.56 -10.35
N GLU A 136 -2.20 -10.56 -11.38
CA GLU A 136 -2.18 -11.57 -12.44
C GLU A 136 -0.85 -11.57 -13.21
N ASP A 137 -0.36 -10.40 -13.60
CA ASP A 137 0.89 -10.27 -14.34
C ASP A 137 2.09 -10.69 -13.48
N THR A 138 2.06 -10.39 -12.17
CA THR A 138 3.10 -10.84 -11.25
C THR A 138 3.12 -12.37 -11.15
N LEU A 139 1.97 -13.01 -10.96
CA LEU A 139 1.87 -14.46 -10.88
C LEU A 139 2.37 -15.13 -12.16
N LYS A 140 1.99 -14.59 -13.34
CA LYS A 140 2.45 -15.09 -14.65
C LYS A 140 3.97 -14.96 -14.81
N GLU A 141 4.54 -13.79 -14.50
CA GLU A 141 5.99 -13.54 -14.63
C GLU A 141 6.83 -14.41 -13.71
N MET A 142 6.29 -14.75 -12.53
CA MET A 142 6.92 -15.67 -11.59
C MET A 142 6.68 -17.16 -11.93
N GLY A 143 5.97 -17.47 -13.02
CA GLY A 143 5.65 -18.83 -13.40
C GLY A 143 4.68 -19.55 -12.46
N LEU A 144 3.88 -18.81 -11.70
CA LEU A 144 2.90 -19.36 -10.77
C LEU A 144 1.59 -19.65 -11.48
N SER A 145 1.12 -20.88 -11.41
CA SER A 145 -0.23 -21.24 -11.84
C SER A 145 -1.24 -20.69 -10.83
N TYR A 146 -2.36 -20.16 -11.30
CA TYR A 146 -3.35 -19.58 -10.38
C TYR A 146 -4.80 -19.78 -10.86
N GLU A 147 -5.70 -19.73 -9.90
CA GLU A 147 -7.14 -19.80 -10.11
C GLU A 147 -7.84 -18.60 -9.46
N VAL A 148 -8.88 -18.10 -10.12
CA VAL A 148 -9.73 -17.04 -9.58
C VAL A 148 -10.69 -17.63 -8.56
N THR A 149 -10.72 -17.11 -7.35
CA THR A 149 -11.64 -17.62 -6.34
C THR A 149 -13.08 -17.19 -6.57
N ASN A 150 -14.02 -17.99 -6.08
CA ASN A 150 -15.45 -17.66 -6.11
C ASN A 150 -15.84 -16.49 -5.16
N GLY A 151 -14.90 -16.04 -4.33
CA GLY A 151 -15.11 -14.94 -3.37
C GLY A 151 -14.89 -13.54 -3.96
N ASN A 152 -14.64 -13.42 -5.27
CA ASN A 152 -14.43 -12.13 -5.90
C ASN A 152 -15.72 -11.31 -5.96
N SER A 153 -15.58 -10.01 -5.75
CA SER A 153 -16.67 -9.03 -5.77
C SER A 153 -16.17 -7.72 -6.40
N GLU A 154 -17.04 -6.73 -6.55
CA GLU A 154 -16.67 -5.40 -7.08
C GLU A 154 -15.51 -4.75 -6.30
N ARG A 155 -15.31 -5.11 -5.04
CA ARG A 155 -14.25 -4.55 -4.17
C ARG A 155 -13.15 -5.52 -3.79
N LYS A 156 -13.33 -6.83 -4.03
CA LYS A 156 -12.40 -7.88 -3.61
C LYS A 156 -11.94 -8.70 -4.81
N VAL A 157 -10.63 -8.92 -4.90
CA VAL A 157 -10.02 -9.87 -5.83
C VAL A 157 -9.12 -10.80 -5.04
N GLU A 158 -9.19 -12.10 -5.35
CA GLU A 158 -8.41 -13.13 -4.70
C GLU A 158 -8.06 -14.23 -5.69
N PHE A 159 -6.81 -14.64 -5.71
CA PHE A 159 -6.31 -15.75 -6.51
C PHE A 159 -5.66 -16.76 -5.58
N TYR A 160 -6.01 -18.03 -5.75
CA TYR A 160 -5.20 -19.13 -5.27
C TYR A 160 -4.07 -19.35 -6.25
N PHE A 161 -2.86 -19.60 -5.78
CA PHE A 161 -1.75 -19.95 -6.66
C PHE A 161 -1.06 -21.22 -6.19
N HIS A 162 -0.55 -21.94 -7.17
CA HIS A 162 0.14 -23.20 -7.00
C HIS A 162 1.56 -23.11 -7.52
N ASN A 163 2.48 -23.70 -6.77
CA ASN A 163 3.87 -23.90 -7.19
C ASN A 163 4.52 -24.94 -6.28
N GLU A 164 5.02 -26.04 -6.87
CA GLU A 164 5.66 -27.13 -6.12
C GLU A 164 6.95 -26.68 -5.43
N GLU A 165 7.75 -25.82 -6.09
CA GLU A 165 9.03 -25.32 -5.55
C GLU A 165 8.82 -24.53 -4.25
N PHE A 166 7.71 -23.78 -4.15
CA PHE A 166 7.36 -23.03 -2.96
C PHE A 166 6.50 -23.82 -1.97
N GLY A 167 6.19 -25.08 -2.26
CA GLY A 167 5.31 -25.90 -1.43
C GLY A 167 3.85 -25.44 -1.44
N CYS A 168 3.42 -24.70 -2.46
CA CYS A 168 2.04 -24.28 -2.63
C CYS A 168 1.23 -25.35 -3.36
N PRO A 169 0.30 -26.06 -2.70
CA PRO A 169 -0.46 -27.13 -3.33
C PRO A 169 -1.49 -26.61 -4.33
N GLU A 170 -1.91 -27.47 -5.26
CA GLU A 170 -3.11 -27.22 -6.06
C GLU A 170 -4.34 -27.15 -5.16
N TYR A 171 -5.24 -26.21 -5.44
CA TYR A 171 -6.47 -26.09 -4.68
C TYR A 171 -7.35 -27.35 -4.82
N GLN A 172 -7.77 -27.89 -3.70
CA GLN A 172 -8.73 -28.99 -3.65
C GLN A 172 -9.92 -28.60 -2.77
N GLN A 173 -11.11 -29.06 -3.15
CA GLN A 173 -12.32 -28.80 -2.40
C GLN A 173 -12.18 -29.33 -0.95
N GLY A 174 -12.39 -28.46 0.02
CA GLY A 174 -12.27 -28.79 1.45
C GLY A 174 -10.97 -28.31 2.10
N MET A 175 -10.01 -27.81 1.33
CA MET A 175 -8.84 -27.13 1.89
C MET A 175 -9.24 -25.85 2.64
N THR A 176 -8.54 -25.58 3.71
CA THR A 176 -8.71 -24.35 4.49
C THR A 176 -7.73 -23.26 4.01
N ASN A 177 -8.00 -22.01 4.36
CA ASN A 177 -7.09 -20.89 4.06
C ASN A 177 -5.68 -21.05 4.67
N LYS A 178 -5.48 -22.03 5.56
CA LYS A 178 -4.17 -22.34 6.14
C LYS A 178 -3.35 -23.29 5.28
N ASP A 179 -4.01 -24.01 4.38
CA ASP A 179 -3.40 -25.07 3.59
C ASP A 179 -3.07 -24.60 2.17
N ILE A 180 -3.55 -23.42 1.77
CA ILE A 180 -3.43 -22.87 0.41
C ILE A 180 -2.60 -21.59 0.39
N CYS A 181 -1.92 -21.37 -0.73
CA CYS A 181 -1.27 -20.10 -1.02
C CYS A 181 -2.26 -19.18 -1.77
N TYR A 182 -2.37 -17.93 -1.34
CA TYR A 182 -3.23 -16.98 -2.04
C TYR A 182 -2.73 -15.54 -1.96
N ILE A 183 -3.12 -14.76 -2.95
CA ILE A 183 -2.94 -13.31 -3.01
C ILE A 183 -4.32 -12.65 -3.06
N ALA A 184 -4.54 -11.63 -2.25
CA ALA A 184 -5.83 -11.00 -2.16
C ALA A 184 -5.73 -9.49 -1.94
N THR A 185 -6.71 -8.77 -2.50
CA THR A 185 -6.95 -7.35 -2.22
C THR A 185 -8.41 -7.10 -1.90
N GLU A 186 -8.68 -6.12 -1.03
CA GLU A 186 -10.03 -5.61 -0.75
C GLU A 186 -9.94 -4.10 -0.63
N ILE A 187 -10.68 -3.38 -1.48
CA ILE A 187 -10.61 -1.93 -1.64
C ILE A 187 -12.02 -1.36 -1.44
N PHE A 188 -12.13 -0.40 -0.55
CA PHE A 188 -13.38 0.33 -0.28
C PHE A 188 -13.44 1.62 -1.09
N GLU A 189 -14.62 2.23 -1.15
CA GLU A 189 -14.78 3.53 -1.82
C GLU A 189 -13.90 4.59 -1.17
N PRO A 190 -13.17 5.38 -1.99
CA PRO A 190 -12.34 6.47 -1.50
C PRO A 190 -13.20 7.69 -1.11
N ARG A 191 -12.59 8.63 -0.41
CA ARG A 191 -13.14 9.96 -0.21
C ARG A 191 -12.50 10.98 -1.15
N ASN A 192 -13.19 12.07 -1.44
CA ASN A 192 -12.58 13.22 -2.10
C ASN A 192 -11.68 13.96 -1.09
N ALA A 193 -10.42 14.17 -1.44
CA ALA A 193 -9.49 14.90 -0.61
C ALA A 193 -8.41 15.60 -1.46
N ALA A 194 -7.74 16.58 -0.90
CA ALA A 194 -6.52 17.11 -1.47
C ALA A 194 -5.39 16.07 -1.32
N SER A 195 -4.63 15.84 -2.39
CA SER A 195 -3.41 15.05 -2.31
C SER A 195 -2.35 15.79 -1.51
N PRO A 196 -1.55 15.10 -0.68
CA PRO A 196 -0.33 15.68 -0.15
C PRO A 196 0.59 16.10 -1.30
N SER A 197 1.17 17.31 -1.23
CA SER A 197 1.99 17.87 -2.30
C SER A 197 3.26 17.06 -2.61
N PHE A 198 3.69 16.22 -1.66
CA PHE A 198 4.89 15.37 -1.78
C PHE A 198 4.61 13.97 -2.36
N VAL A 199 3.35 13.62 -2.63
CA VAL A 199 2.98 12.32 -3.24
C VAL A 199 2.36 12.46 -4.63
N SER A 200 1.81 13.63 -4.97
CA SER A 200 1.22 13.88 -6.27
C SER A 200 1.13 15.37 -6.55
N SER A 201 1.29 15.75 -7.80
CA SER A 201 1.03 17.12 -8.27
C SER A 201 -0.47 17.44 -8.39
N ALA A 202 -1.35 16.45 -8.31
CA ALA A 202 -2.78 16.63 -8.39
C ALA A 202 -3.31 17.28 -7.10
N GLN A 203 -3.99 18.43 -7.21
CA GLN A 203 -4.55 19.11 -6.05
C GLN A 203 -5.76 18.37 -5.47
N ASN A 204 -6.56 17.73 -6.34
CA ASN A 204 -7.75 16.99 -5.96
C ASN A 204 -7.62 15.53 -6.34
N SER A 205 -7.98 14.64 -5.42
CA SER A 205 -7.87 13.19 -5.61
C SER A 205 -9.04 12.44 -5.01
N TYR A 206 -9.16 11.20 -5.44
CA TYR A 206 -9.85 10.14 -4.70
C TYR A 206 -8.82 9.50 -3.76
N ALA A 207 -8.93 9.79 -2.46
CA ALA A 207 -7.99 9.33 -1.45
C ALA A 207 -8.44 7.99 -0.86
N PHE A 208 -7.62 6.98 -1.05
CA PHE A 208 -7.75 5.65 -0.45
C PHE A 208 -6.88 5.60 0.79
N GLU A 209 -7.41 6.11 1.89
CA GLU A 209 -6.70 6.19 3.16
C GLU A 209 -7.19 5.12 4.12
N SER A 210 -6.29 4.60 4.94
CA SER A 210 -6.64 3.68 6.01
C SER A 210 -7.35 4.41 7.14
N ASN A 211 -8.64 4.17 7.30
CA ASN A 211 -9.38 4.72 8.44
C ASN A 211 -9.35 3.72 9.59
N HIS A 212 -8.75 4.12 10.72
CA HIS A 212 -8.47 3.28 11.88
C HIS A 212 -9.61 2.48 12.46
N LYS A 213 -10.84 2.92 12.29
CA LYS A 213 -11.95 2.35 13.08
C LYS A 213 -12.84 1.39 12.32
N VAL A 214 -12.89 1.50 10.96
CA VAL A 214 -13.92 0.77 10.21
C VAL A 214 -13.43 0.16 8.91
N TYR A 215 -12.60 0.86 8.14
CA TYR A 215 -12.19 0.43 6.80
C TYR A 215 -10.69 0.63 6.59
N TYR A 216 -10.01 -0.38 6.08
CA TYR A 216 -8.68 -0.25 5.52
C TYR A 216 -8.61 -1.06 4.22
N HIS A 217 -7.91 -0.50 3.25
CA HIS A 217 -7.70 -1.16 1.97
C HIS A 217 -6.65 -2.24 2.16
N ARG A 218 -7.02 -3.49 1.90
CA ARG A 218 -6.18 -4.65 2.19
C ARG A 218 -5.40 -5.09 0.97
N PHE A 219 -4.16 -5.45 1.19
CA PHE A 219 -3.40 -6.25 0.25
C PHE A 219 -2.56 -7.27 1.02
N ARG A 220 -2.65 -8.54 0.64
CA ARG A 220 -1.90 -9.58 1.31
C ARG A 220 -1.53 -10.72 0.38
N VAL A 221 -0.34 -11.28 0.59
CA VAL A 221 0.07 -12.60 0.14
C VAL A 221 0.05 -13.49 1.37
N THR A 222 -0.58 -14.64 1.27
CA THR A 222 -0.66 -15.60 2.38
C THR A 222 -0.07 -16.91 1.90
N PRO A 223 1.07 -17.32 2.46
CA PRO A 223 1.65 -18.64 2.24
C PRO A 223 0.78 -19.72 2.88
N GLY A 224 0.76 -20.90 2.29
CA GLY A 224 0.24 -22.10 2.93
C GLY A 224 1.09 -22.49 4.14
N ARG A 225 0.58 -23.41 4.98
CA ARG A 225 1.20 -23.78 6.27
C ARG A 225 2.68 -24.18 6.16
N ASP A 226 3.01 -24.95 5.16
CA ASP A 226 4.34 -25.54 4.98
C ASP A 226 5.03 -25.03 3.70
N SER A 227 4.67 -23.81 3.25
CA SER A 227 5.18 -23.21 2.03
C SER A 227 6.25 -22.14 2.32
N ASP A 228 7.21 -22.03 1.42
CA ASP A 228 8.28 -21.01 1.45
C ASP A 228 8.08 -20.00 0.31
N VAL A 229 6.98 -19.27 0.38
CA VAL A 229 6.60 -18.26 -0.62
C VAL A 229 7.45 -17.01 -0.45
N PRO A 230 8.11 -16.49 -1.49
CA PRO A 230 8.87 -15.24 -1.43
C PRO A 230 7.92 -14.02 -1.42
N THR A 231 7.21 -13.84 -0.31
CA THR A 231 6.11 -12.87 -0.18
C THR A 231 6.56 -11.44 -0.48
N ASP A 232 7.76 -11.04 -0.02
CA ASP A 232 8.27 -9.69 -0.24
C ASP A 232 8.61 -9.43 -1.72
N GLN A 233 9.08 -10.45 -2.43
CA GLN A 233 9.30 -10.34 -3.89
C GLN A 233 7.97 -10.17 -4.62
N ILE A 234 6.92 -10.89 -4.23
CA ILE A 234 5.58 -10.74 -4.80
C ILE A 234 5.03 -9.33 -4.50
N TYR A 235 5.18 -8.82 -3.27
CA TYR A 235 4.75 -7.46 -2.93
C TYR A 235 5.45 -6.42 -3.80
N ALA A 236 6.76 -6.53 -3.95
CA ALA A 236 7.54 -5.60 -4.76
C ALA A 236 7.19 -5.69 -6.25
N ALA A 237 7.02 -6.90 -6.79
CA ALA A 237 6.63 -7.12 -8.18
C ALA A 237 5.23 -6.56 -8.48
N VAL A 238 4.25 -6.75 -7.59
CA VAL A 238 2.93 -6.13 -7.72
C VAL A 238 3.05 -4.62 -7.67
N SER A 239 3.78 -4.07 -6.70
CA SER A 239 3.96 -2.62 -6.55
C SER A 239 4.59 -1.98 -7.79
N SER A 240 5.53 -2.66 -8.46
CA SER A 240 6.20 -2.13 -9.67
C SER A 240 5.27 -1.95 -10.87
N LYS A 241 4.10 -2.59 -10.87
CA LYS A 241 3.09 -2.55 -11.93
C LYS A 241 1.94 -1.57 -11.62
N LEU A 242 1.96 -0.96 -10.44
CA LEU A 242 0.92 -0.02 -10.01
C LEU A 242 1.28 1.41 -10.45
N PRO A 243 0.28 2.29 -10.60
CA PRO A 243 0.51 3.70 -10.83
C PRO A 243 1.33 4.36 -9.72
N GLU A 244 2.05 5.45 -10.05
CA GLU A 244 2.90 6.21 -9.12
C GLU A 244 2.17 6.79 -7.89
N TRP A 245 0.86 6.94 -7.96
CA TRP A 245 0.02 7.42 -6.87
C TRP A 245 -0.50 6.32 -5.94
N VAL A 246 -0.04 5.05 -6.14
CA VAL A 246 -0.39 3.91 -5.29
C VAL A 246 0.83 3.45 -4.49
N TYR A 247 0.63 3.31 -3.20
CA TYR A 247 1.62 2.85 -2.23
C TYR A 247 1.12 1.61 -1.50
N LEU A 248 2.01 0.65 -1.28
CA LEU A 248 1.70 -0.53 -0.48
C LEU A 248 2.48 -0.46 0.83
N TYR A 249 1.77 -0.37 1.93
CA TYR A 249 2.35 -0.48 3.27
C TYR A 249 2.38 -1.95 3.69
N ILE A 250 3.57 -2.46 3.98
CA ILE A 250 3.83 -3.81 4.47
C ILE A 250 4.22 -3.72 5.94
N ALA A 251 3.36 -4.23 6.82
CA ALA A 251 3.47 -4.04 8.27
C ALA A 251 4.61 -4.83 8.92
N SER A 252 4.91 -6.00 8.41
CA SER A 252 6.04 -6.81 8.85
C SER A 252 6.53 -7.64 7.68
N GLY A 253 7.38 -7.02 6.87
CA GLY A 253 8.05 -7.69 5.78
C GLY A 253 9.40 -8.23 6.21
N GLN A 254 9.88 -9.23 5.51
CA GLN A 254 11.23 -9.76 5.70
C GLN A 254 12.13 -9.16 4.63
N ILE A 255 13.15 -8.46 5.07
CA ILE A 255 14.20 -7.93 4.19
C ILE A 255 15.49 -8.67 4.50
N LYS A 256 16.16 -9.18 3.47
CA LYS A 256 17.48 -9.80 3.64
C LYS A 256 18.56 -8.74 3.47
N ILE A 257 19.34 -8.53 4.52
CA ILE A 257 20.49 -7.63 4.54
C ILE A 257 21.71 -8.49 4.89
N ASN A 258 22.67 -8.64 3.97
CA ASN A 258 23.89 -9.43 4.18
C ASN A 258 23.66 -10.79 4.84
N ASP A 259 22.93 -11.66 4.22
CA ASP A 259 22.58 -12.98 4.75
C ASP A 259 21.78 -12.98 6.07
N THR A 260 21.48 -11.83 6.62
CA THR A 260 20.61 -11.68 7.80
C THR A 260 19.22 -11.28 7.36
N THR A 261 18.22 -12.06 7.72
CA THR A 261 16.81 -11.71 7.52
C THR A 261 16.37 -10.76 8.62
N VAL A 262 15.94 -9.57 8.24
CA VAL A 262 15.42 -8.55 9.14
C VAL A 262 13.92 -8.41 8.89
N THR A 263 13.14 -8.49 9.95
CA THR A 263 11.70 -8.23 9.88
C THR A 263 11.46 -6.76 10.20
N THR A 264 10.95 -6.00 9.24
CA THR A 264 10.71 -4.55 9.39
C THR A 264 9.52 -4.12 8.55
N PRO A 265 8.74 -3.12 8.99
CA PRO A 265 7.75 -2.50 8.13
C PRO A 265 8.45 -1.70 7.03
N TYR A 266 7.83 -1.63 5.87
CA TYR A 266 8.27 -0.78 4.78
C TYR A 266 7.10 -0.34 3.91
N LEU A 267 7.33 0.72 3.15
CA LEU A 267 6.38 1.23 2.16
C LEU A 267 6.94 0.98 0.76
N LEU A 268 6.15 0.41 -0.11
CA LEU A 268 6.50 0.20 -1.52
C LEU A 268 5.89 1.30 -2.39
N GLU A 269 6.72 1.89 -3.25
CA GLU A 269 6.38 2.84 -4.30
C GLU A 269 6.98 2.35 -5.61
N GLN A 270 6.17 1.94 -6.57
CA GLN A 270 6.63 1.40 -7.86
C GLN A 270 7.76 0.36 -7.72
N GLY A 271 7.60 -0.59 -6.80
CA GLY A 271 8.57 -1.65 -6.51
C GLY A 271 9.77 -1.22 -5.67
N LYS A 272 9.88 0.05 -5.28
CA LYS A 272 10.95 0.55 -4.42
C LYS A 272 10.49 0.54 -2.96
N ALA A 273 11.29 -0.05 -2.08
CA ALA A 273 11.00 -0.02 -0.65
C ALA A 273 11.57 1.24 0.02
N HIS A 274 10.74 1.87 0.83
CA HIS A 274 11.11 2.96 1.71
C HIS A 274 10.96 2.46 3.15
N LEU A 275 12.05 2.53 3.91
CA LEU A 275 12.07 2.12 5.32
C LEU A 275 11.61 3.26 6.23
N PHE A 276 11.07 2.90 7.39
CA PHE A 276 10.70 3.83 8.46
C PHE A 276 11.91 4.19 9.31
N ILE A 277 12.91 4.79 8.69
CA ILE A 277 14.20 5.15 9.29
C ILE A 277 14.55 6.57 8.91
N HIS A 278 14.94 7.36 9.91
CA HIS A 278 15.37 8.75 9.75
C HIS A 278 16.72 8.96 10.46
N PRO A 279 17.67 9.73 9.90
CA PRO A 279 18.90 10.11 10.57
C PRO A 279 18.64 11.11 11.70
N GLU A 280 19.47 11.06 12.76
CA GLU A 280 19.52 12.11 13.79
C GLU A 280 19.82 13.50 13.18
#